data_696a51aeb356c442b555e22a7b5e1783
#
_entry.id   696a51aeb356c442b555e22a7b5e1783
#
_cell.length_a   1.000
_cell.length_b   1.000
_cell.length_c   1.000
_cell.angle_alpha   90.00
_cell.angle_beta   90.00
_cell.angle_gamma   90.00
#
_symmetry.space_group_name_H-M   'P 1'
#
loop_
_entity.id
_entity.type
_entity.pdbx_description
1 polymer ?
#
loop_
_entity_poly.entity_id
_entity_poly.type
_entity_poly.pdbx_seq_one_letter_code
_entity_poly.pdbx_strand_id
1 'polypeptide(L)'
;MKGKGEVSLNHLKLKAASLLISAALLAGCGLTDEKITMKPETGESIQVTLDRGDDFSMEASSGVLVVYQKKKVMMRCAFISREQEQAQRASIITMPFEIHREEENYISYSMGGPDGMVNYYMYPVGKKTWLYAATHLPPEAAEKVLSRIHFKEGSE
;
A
#
# COMPACT_ATOMS: atom_id res chain seq x y z
N MET A 1 -36.17 -12.14 23.56
CA MET A 1 -35.01 -12.06 24.49
C MET A 1 -33.78 -11.66 23.68
N LYS A 2 -33.13 -10.60 24.15
CA LYS A 2 -31.99 -9.93 23.57
C LYS A 2 -30.73 -10.80 23.54
N GLY A 3 -29.95 -10.71 22.48
CA GLY A 3 -28.56 -11.16 22.42
C GLY A 3 -27.83 -10.40 21.32
N LYS A 4 -27.46 -9.15 21.64
CA LYS A 4 -26.51 -8.37 20.84
C LYS A 4 -25.13 -9.00 21.01
N GLY A 5 -24.56 -9.53 19.93
CA GLY A 5 -23.14 -9.83 19.81
C GLY A 5 -22.45 -8.66 19.11
N GLU A 6 -22.05 -7.64 19.89
CA GLU A 6 -21.08 -6.66 19.42
C GLU A 6 -19.72 -7.34 19.31
N VAL A 7 -19.26 -7.56 18.11
CA VAL A 7 -17.86 -7.91 17.86
C VAL A 7 -17.06 -6.62 17.97
N SER A 8 -16.48 -6.42 19.15
CA SER A 8 -15.56 -5.32 19.45
C SER A 8 -14.30 -5.45 18.60
N LEU A 9 -14.12 -4.53 17.66
CA LEU A 9 -12.92 -4.32 16.85
C LEU A 9 -11.84 -3.52 17.61
N ASN A 10 -11.69 -3.81 18.90
CA ASN A 10 -10.65 -3.21 19.72
C ASN A 10 -9.69 -4.31 20.19
N HIS A 11 -8.59 -4.48 19.48
CA HIS A 11 -7.26 -4.86 19.99
C HIS A 11 -6.25 -5.05 18.87
N LEU A 12 -6.10 -4.06 17.96
CA LEU A 12 -4.81 -3.88 17.31
C LEU A 12 -4.10 -2.71 18.00
N LYS A 13 -3.47 -2.99 19.14
CA LYS A 13 -2.48 -2.07 19.70
C LYS A 13 -1.25 -2.13 18.80
N LEU A 14 -1.22 -1.27 17.77
CA LEU A 14 0.01 -0.95 17.08
C LEU A 14 0.94 -0.26 18.10
N LYS A 15 1.98 -0.98 18.51
CA LYS A 15 3.12 -0.36 19.16
C LYS A 15 3.75 0.56 18.12
N ALA A 16 3.75 1.86 18.42
CA ALA A 16 4.40 2.87 17.59
C ALA A 16 5.89 2.57 17.49
N ALA A 17 6.32 2.01 16.37
CA ALA A 17 7.73 1.99 16.02
C ALA A 17 8.09 3.41 15.52
N SER A 18 9.10 4.03 16.12
CA SER A 18 9.60 5.35 15.73
C SER A 18 10.04 5.34 14.26
N LEU A 19 9.24 5.96 13.41
CA LEU A 19 9.57 6.19 12.01
C LEU A 19 10.49 7.42 11.93
N LEU A 20 11.78 7.20 11.71
CA LEU A 20 12.70 8.25 11.28
C LEU A 20 12.47 8.51 9.78
N ILE A 21 11.70 9.54 9.50
CA ILE A 21 11.48 10.04 8.13
C ILE A 21 12.65 10.95 7.78
N SER A 22 13.57 10.47 6.95
CA SER A 22 14.57 11.34 6.33
C SER A 22 14.04 11.83 4.98
N ALA A 23 13.42 13.00 4.98
CA ALA A 23 13.06 13.70 3.75
C ALA A 23 14.26 14.50 3.27
N ALA A 24 14.95 14.04 2.24
CA ALA A 24 15.97 14.83 1.54
C ALA A 24 15.28 15.68 0.47
N LEU A 25 15.03 16.95 0.78
CA LEU A 25 14.60 17.96 -0.18
C LEU A 25 15.82 18.45 -0.97
N LEU A 26 15.97 17.96 -2.19
CA LEU A 26 16.86 18.58 -3.17
C LEU A 26 16.03 19.45 -4.13
N ALA A 27 16.07 20.75 -3.90
CA ALA A 27 15.51 21.73 -4.82
C ALA A 27 16.40 21.86 -6.06
N GLY A 28 15.92 21.34 -7.18
CA GLY A 28 16.49 21.52 -8.52
C GLY A 28 15.36 21.70 -9.52
N CYS A 29 15.44 22.71 -10.39
CA CYS A 29 14.49 22.96 -11.48
C CYS A 29 14.51 21.82 -12.50
N GLY A 30 13.59 20.89 -12.35
CA GLY A 30 13.24 19.74 -13.14
C GLY A 30 12.30 18.88 -12.30
N LEU A 31 11.31 18.27 -12.88
CA LEU A 31 10.44 17.30 -12.19
C LEU A 31 11.30 16.12 -11.69
N THR A 32 11.93 16.31 -10.52
CA THR A 32 12.72 15.26 -9.89
C THR A 32 11.78 14.29 -9.21
N ASP A 33 12.04 13.00 -9.42
CA ASP A 33 11.34 11.93 -8.72
C ASP A 33 11.36 12.15 -7.20
N GLU A 34 10.23 11.93 -6.57
CA GLU A 34 10.14 11.96 -5.12
C GLU A 34 10.62 10.63 -4.55
N LYS A 35 11.42 10.67 -3.49
CA LYS A 35 11.98 9.46 -2.84
C LYS A 35 11.68 9.46 -1.36
N ILE A 36 11.17 8.34 -0.88
CA ILE A 36 10.93 8.08 0.54
C ILE A 36 11.52 6.71 0.89
N THR A 37 12.14 6.60 2.06
CA THR A 37 12.58 5.31 2.60
C THR A 37 11.58 4.84 3.65
N MET A 38 10.97 3.68 3.41
CA MET A 38 10.08 3.00 4.34
C MET A 38 10.87 1.96 5.13
N LYS A 39 10.57 1.84 6.42
CA LYS A 39 11.08 0.79 7.30
C LYS A 39 9.90 0.00 7.88
N PRO A 40 9.36 -0.97 7.12
CA PRO A 40 8.27 -1.81 7.59
C PRO A 40 8.71 -2.73 8.75
N GLU A 41 7.73 -3.33 9.41
CA GLU A 41 7.97 -4.27 10.53
C GLU A 41 8.75 -5.54 10.12
N THR A 42 8.89 -5.79 8.82
CA THR A 42 9.71 -6.87 8.26
C THR A 42 11.21 -6.71 8.55
N GLY A 43 11.63 -5.50 8.98
CA GLY A 43 13.02 -5.14 9.22
C GLY A 43 13.80 -4.76 7.97
N GLU A 44 13.19 -4.83 6.79
CA GLU A 44 13.79 -4.37 5.54
C GLU A 44 13.70 -2.84 5.41
N SER A 45 14.61 -2.26 4.65
CA SER A 45 14.55 -0.87 4.21
C SER A 45 14.10 -0.86 2.75
N ILE A 46 12.97 -0.23 2.46
CA ILE A 46 12.41 -0.14 1.11
C ILE A 46 12.46 1.31 0.65
N GLN A 47 13.26 1.60 -0.36
CA GLN A 47 13.26 2.89 -1.03
C GLN A 47 12.11 2.93 -2.04
N VAL A 48 11.21 3.87 -1.87
CA VAL A 48 10.10 4.14 -2.77
C VAL A 48 10.44 5.37 -3.59
N THR A 49 10.34 5.27 -4.90
CA THR A 49 10.51 6.39 -5.83
C THR A 49 9.23 6.60 -6.61
N LEU A 50 8.73 7.82 -6.63
CA LEU A 50 7.53 8.21 -7.38
C LEU A 50 7.91 9.14 -8.53
N ASP A 51 7.50 8.78 -9.75
CA ASP A 51 7.49 9.70 -10.89
C ASP A 51 6.44 10.79 -10.65
N ARG A 52 6.90 12.04 -10.48
CA ARG A 52 6.07 13.21 -10.15
C ARG A 52 5.36 13.85 -11.35
N GLY A 53 5.48 13.31 -12.55
CA GLY A 53 4.72 13.78 -13.70
C GLY A 53 3.23 13.89 -13.40
N ASP A 54 2.52 14.85 -14.02
CA ASP A 54 1.09 15.07 -13.86
C ASP A 54 0.62 15.42 -12.41
N ASP A 55 1.44 16.15 -11.66
CA ASP A 55 1.18 16.59 -10.28
C ASP A 55 1.00 15.46 -9.26
N PHE A 56 1.70 14.35 -9.45
CA PHE A 56 1.78 13.29 -8.46
C PHE A 56 2.69 13.68 -7.29
N SER A 57 2.32 13.26 -6.10
CA SER A 57 3.11 13.35 -4.87
C SER A 57 2.83 12.17 -3.96
N MET A 58 3.70 11.92 -2.99
CA MET A 58 3.48 10.88 -1.99
C MET A 58 3.83 11.35 -0.59
N GLU A 59 3.18 10.77 0.40
CA GLU A 59 3.44 10.99 1.81
C GLU A 59 3.48 9.66 2.55
N ALA A 60 4.39 9.54 3.51
CA ALA A 60 4.45 8.38 4.40
C ALA A 60 4.05 8.80 5.83
N SER A 61 3.10 8.10 6.39
CA SER A 61 2.64 8.30 7.76
C SER A 61 2.24 6.98 8.38
N SER A 62 2.73 6.71 9.59
CA SER A 62 2.36 5.51 10.38
C SER A 62 2.47 4.18 9.61
N GLY A 63 3.54 4.02 8.80
CA GLY A 63 3.77 2.79 8.01
C GLY A 63 2.95 2.68 6.74
N VAL A 64 2.13 3.66 6.41
CA VAL A 64 1.33 3.72 5.20
C VAL A 64 1.89 4.78 4.26
N LEU A 65 2.07 4.41 2.99
CA LEU A 65 2.37 5.33 1.91
C LEU A 65 1.06 5.75 1.24
N VAL A 66 0.84 7.05 1.08
CA VAL A 66 -0.32 7.59 0.38
C VAL A 66 0.16 8.33 -0.86
N VAL A 67 -0.41 7.96 -2.00
CA VAL A 67 -0.13 8.59 -3.29
C VAL A 67 -1.27 9.53 -3.65
N TYR A 68 -0.91 10.74 -4.03
CA TYR A 68 -1.84 11.80 -4.41
C TYR A 68 -1.63 12.23 -5.86
N GLN A 69 -2.67 12.74 -6.48
CA GLN A 69 -2.59 13.54 -7.70
C GLN A 69 -3.43 14.80 -7.50
N LYS A 70 -2.85 15.97 -7.68
CA LYS A 70 -3.49 17.28 -7.43
C LYS A 70 -4.19 17.32 -6.07
N LYS A 71 -3.52 16.86 -5.02
CA LYS A 71 -4.02 16.75 -3.62
C LYS A 71 -5.17 15.75 -3.40
N LYS A 72 -5.61 15.02 -4.43
CA LYS A 72 -6.59 13.95 -4.30
C LYS A 72 -5.86 12.62 -4.01
N VAL A 73 -6.34 11.87 -3.03
CA VAL A 73 -5.83 10.52 -2.74
C VAL A 73 -6.14 9.61 -3.92
N MET A 74 -5.10 9.01 -4.48
CA MET A 74 -5.20 8.06 -5.58
C MET A 74 -5.07 6.62 -5.08
N MET A 75 -4.16 6.38 -4.13
CA MET A 75 -3.86 5.05 -3.63
C MET A 75 -3.28 5.10 -2.21
N ARG A 76 -3.56 4.06 -1.43
CA ARG A 76 -2.95 3.82 -0.11
C ARG A 76 -2.19 2.51 -0.16
N CYS A 77 -0.95 2.50 0.31
CA CYS A 77 -0.08 1.34 0.26
C CYS A 77 0.44 1.02 1.66
N ALA A 78 0.20 -0.21 2.11
CA ALA A 78 0.82 -0.77 3.29
C ALA A 78 1.95 -1.72 2.88
N PHE A 79 2.91 -1.92 3.77
CA PHE A 79 4.01 -2.85 3.59
C PHE A 79 3.85 -3.98 4.61
N ILE A 80 3.63 -5.18 4.12
CA ILE A 80 3.27 -6.35 4.93
C ILE A 80 4.31 -7.47 4.81
N SER A 81 4.34 -8.36 5.80
CA SER A 81 5.18 -9.55 5.75
C SER A 81 4.60 -10.65 4.85
N ARG A 82 5.41 -11.66 4.55
CA ARG A 82 4.95 -12.84 3.80
C ARG A 82 3.82 -13.57 4.54
N GLU A 83 3.90 -13.66 5.85
CA GLU A 83 2.85 -14.31 6.67
C GLU A 83 1.53 -13.54 6.60
N GLN A 84 1.60 -12.21 6.64
CA GLN A 84 0.41 -11.35 6.49
C GLN A 84 -0.18 -11.46 5.09
N GLU A 85 0.64 -11.54 4.05
CA GLU A 85 0.20 -11.77 2.68
C GLU A 85 -0.52 -13.12 2.55
N GLN A 86 0.03 -14.19 3.10
CA GLN A 86 -0.58 -15.51 3.08
C GLN A 86 -1.91 -15.54 3.84
N ALA A 87 -1.99 -14.89 5.00
CA ALA A 87 -3.23 -14.76 5.75
C ALA A 87 -4.30 -13.97 4.96
N GLN A 88 -3.89 -12.91 4.26
CA GLN A 88 -4.78 -12.14 3.39
C GLN A 88 -5.29 -12.98 2.22
N ARG A 89 -4.44 -13.74 1.53
CA ARG A 89 -4.87 -14.67 0.46
C ARG A 89 -5.87 -15.69 0.98
N ALA A 90 -5.63 -16.29 2.12
CA ALA A 90 -6.55 -17.26 2.72
C ALA A 90 -7.93 -16.63 3.00
N SER A 91 -7.98 -15.36 3.43
CA SER A 91 -9.24 -14.67 3.67
C SER A 91 -10.00 -14.33 2.38
N ILE A 92 -9.31 -14.03 1.30
CA ILE A 92 -9.92 -13.72 -0.01
C ILE A 92 -10.76 -14.91 -0.52
N ILE A 93 -10.29 -16.14 -0.34
CA ILE A 93 -10.98 -17.36 -0.80
C ILE A 93 -12.31 -17.56 -0.06
N THR A 94 -12.44 -17.07 1.16
CA THR A 94 -13.63 -17.28 2.02
C THR A 94 -14.61 -16.11 2.01
N MET A 95 -14.28 -15.00 1.37
CA MET A 95 -15.09 -13.78 1.35
C MET A 95 -15.56 -13.46 -0.08
N PRO A 96 -16.61 -12.63 -0.26
CA PRO A 96 -17.16 -12.30 -1.58
C PRO A 96 -16.30 -11.27 -2.33
N PHE A 97 -15.02 -11.59 -2.51
CA PHE A 97 -14.11 -10.84 -3.36
C PHE A 97 -14.21 -11.30 -4.81
N GLU A 98 -14.01 -10.38 -5.73
CA GLU A 98 -13.84 -10.69 -7.14
C GLU A 98 -12.34 -10.68 -7.46
N ILE A 99 -11.78 -11.85 -7.74
CA ILE A 99 -10.37 -12.00 -8.09
C ILE A 99 -10.22 -11.70 -9.58
N HIS A 100 -9.35 -10.73 -9.92
CA HIS A 100 -9.07 -10.34 -11.30
C HIS A 100 -7.84 -11.07 -11.87
N ARG A 101 -6.81 -11.23 -11.03
CA ARG A 101 -5.58 -11.94 -11.40
C ARG A 101 -4.95 -12.56 -10.17
N GLU A 102 -4.53 -13.81 -10.28
CA GLU A 102 -3.84 -14.54 -9.22
C GLU A 102 -2.65 -15.29 -9.79
N GLU A 103 -1.47 -14.99 -9.29
CA GLU A 103 -0.19 -15.62 -9.58
C GLU A 103 0.58 -15.82 -8.26
N GLU A 104 1.66 -16.58 -8.30
CA GLU A 104 2.49 -16.84 -7.12
C GLU A 104 2.95 -15.55 -6.42
N ASN A 105 3.39 -14.57 -7.21
CA ASN A 105 3.94 -13.30 -6.72
C ASN A 105 3.08 -12.09 -7.09
N TYR A 106 1.79 -12.30 -7.37
CA TYR A 106 0.87 -11.22 -7.67
C TYR A 106 -0.56 -11.63 -7.43
N ILE A 107 -1.34 -10.78 -6.79
CA ILE A 107 -2.79 -10.91 -6.75
C ILE A 107 -3.44 -9.54 -6.87
N SER A 108 -4.50 -9.47 -7.68
CA SER A 108 -5.41 -8.33 -7.70
C SER A 108 -6.85 -8.79 -7.58
N TYR A 109 -7.61 -8.09 -6.79
CA TYR A 109 -9.01 -8.39 -6.50
C TYR A 109 -9.78 -7.13 -6.14
N SER A 110 -11.10 -7.20 -6.14
CA SER A 110 -11.96 -6.11 -5.71
C SER A 110 -13.00 -6.55 -4.71
N MET A 111 -13.48 -5.59 -3.94
CA MET A 111 -14.58 -5.75 -3.00
C MET A 111 -15.49 -4.53 -3.07
N GLY A 112 -16.80 -4.77 -3.13
CA GLY A 112 -17.80 -3.73 -2.98
C GLY A 112 -17.91 -3.29 -1.52
N GLY A 113 -18.04 -1.99 -1.30
CA GLY A 113 -18.24 -1.38 0.01
C GLY A 113 -19.26 -0.24 -0.06
N PRO A 114 -19.59 0.38 1.08
CA PRO A 114 -20.56 1.48 1.13
C PRO A 114 -20.14 2.70 0.29
N ASP A 115 -18.83 2.89 0.11
CA ASP A 115 -18.25 3.99 -0.67
C ASP A 115 -17.87 3.59 -2.11
N GLY A 116 -18.35 2.43 -2.59
CA GLY A 116 -18.10 1.89 -3.92
C GLY A 116 -17.10 0.74 -3.94
N MET A 117 -16.63 0.39 -5.14
CA MET A 117 -15.64 -0.66 -5.32
C MET A 117 -14.26 -0.23 -4.86
N VAL A 118 -13.57 -1.10 -4.14
CA VAL A 118 -12.16 -0.96 -3.78
C VAL A 118 -11.37 -2.04 -4.51
N ASN A 119 -10.35 -1.63 -5.23
CA ASN A 119 -9.41 -2.51 -5.91
C ASN A 119 -8.14 -2.66 -5.07
N TYR A 120 -7.69 -3.89 -4.91
CA TYR A 120 -6.54 -4.29 -4.12
C TYR A 120 -5.47 -4.95 -4.99
N TYR A 121 -4.23 -4.70 -4.65
CA TYR A 121 -3.05 -5.24 -5.33
C TYR A 121 -2.03 -5.69 -4.30
N MET A 122 -1.50 -6.91 -4.43
CA MET A 122 -0.41 -7.40 -3.60
C MET A 122 0.69 -7.99 -4.48
N TYR A 123 1.93 -7.59 -4.23
CA TYR A 123 3.13 -8.14 -4.87
C TYR A 123 4.39 -7.83 -4.04
N PRO A 124 5.47 -8.64 -4.20
CA PRO A 124 6.70 -8.44 -3.44
C PRO A 124 7.42 -7.17 -3.88
N VAL A 125 7.93 -6.41 -2.91
CA VAL A 125 8.75 -5.20 -3.11
C VAL A 125 10.12 -5.30 -2.44
N GLY A 126 10.36 -6.35 -1.68
CA GLY A 126 11.60 -6.73 -1.04
C GLY A 126 11.67 -8.26 -0.91
N LYS A 127 12.70 -8.77 -0.24
CA LYS A 127 12.85 -10.21 0.01
C LYS A 127 11.81 -10.74 1.00
N LYS A 128 11.45 -9.93 2.00
CA LYS A 128 10.51 -10.27 3.06
C LYS A 128 9.26 -9.40 3.06
N THR A 129 9.24 -8.33 2.23
CA THR A 129 8.21 -7.30 2.24
C THR A 129 7.38 -7.35 0.99
N TRP A 130 6.08 -7.30 1.18
CA TRP A 130 5.06 -7.21 0.14
C TRP A 130 4.38 -5.86 0.19
N LEU A 131 4.04 -5.31 -0.96
CA LEU A 131 3.11 -4.19 -1.07
C LEU A 131 1.68 -4.71 -0.95
N TYR A 132 0.86 -3.99 -0.20
CA TYR A 132 -0.58 -4.13 -0.16
C TYR A 132 -1.21 -2.78 -0.48
N ALA A 133 -1.63 -2.60 -1.72
CA ALA A 133 -2.19 -1.35 -2.22
C ALA A 133 -3.71 -1.42 -2.34
N ALA A 134 -4.40 -0.35 -1.97
CA ALA A 134 -5.85 -0.20 -2.06
C ALA A 134 -6.23 1.13 -2.72
N THR A 135 -7.22 1.10 -3.62
CA THR A 135 -7.67 2.26 -4.37
C THR A 135 -9.15 2.14 -4.81
N HIS A 136 -9.83 3.27 -4.92
CA HIS A 136 -11.15 3.36 -5.57
C HIS A 136 -11.07 3.62 -7.09
N LEU A 137 -9.87 3.72 -7.64
CA LEU A 137 -9.70 3.87 -9.09
C LEU A 137 -10.10 2.58 -9.82
N PRO A 138 -10.66 2.68 -11.02
CA PRO A 138 -10.84 1.51 -11.88
C PRO A 138 -9.49 0.85 -12.20
N PRO A 139 -9.45 -0.46 -12.48
CA PRO A 139 -8.20 -1.22 -12.64
C PRO A 139 -7.18 -0.59 -13.57
N GLU A 140 -7.61 -0.13 -14.75
CA GLU A 140 -6.71 0.51 -15.73
C GLU A 140 -6.05 1.81 -15.18
N ALA A 141 -6.81 2.63 -14.44
CA ALA A 141 -6.29 3.84 -13.83
C ALA A 141 -5.38 3.51 -12.63
N ALA A 142 -5.71 2.48 -11.85
CA ALA A 142 -4.89 2.00 -10.75
C ALA A 142 -3.52 1.50 -11.23
N GLU A 143 -3.47 0.72 -12.30
CA GLU A 143 -2.23 0.23 -12.90
C GLU A 143 -1.34 1.37 -13.41
N LYS A 144 -1.93 2.44 -13.96
CA LYS A 144 -1.18 3.66 -14.33
C LYS A 144 -0.55 4.35 -13.11
N VAL A 145 -1.22 4.37 -11.96
CA VAL A 145 -0.64 4.89 -10.71
C VAL A 145 0.48 3.98 -10.23
N LEU A 146 0.26 2.66 -10.18
CA LEU A 146 1.26 1.68 -9.76
C LEU A 146 2.52 1.73 -10.63
N SER A 147 2.39 1.93 -11.94
CA SER A 147 3.53 2.03 -12.87
C SER A 147 4.45 3.23 -12.62
N ARG A 148 3.98 4.26 -11.87
CA ARG A 148 4.77 5.42 -11.47
C ARG A 148 5.56 5.20 -10.18
N ILE A 149 5.27 4.12 -9.46
CA ILE A 149 5.88 3.83 -8.16
C ILE A 149 6.92 2.73 -8.36
N HIS A 150 8.17 3.02 -8.00
CA HIS A 150 9.27 2.08 -8.11
C HIS A 150 9.79 1.75 -6.71
N PHE A 151 10.04 0.47 -6.47
CA PHE A 151 10.54 -0.03 -5.20
C PHE A 151 11.93 -0.60 -5.38
N LYS A 152 12.81 -0.32 -4.44
CA LYS A 152 14.16 -0.87 -4.37
C LYS A 152 14.49 -1.20 -2.93
N GLU A 153 15.14 -2.35 -2.70
CA GLU A 153 15.78 -2.62 -1.41
C GLU A 153 16.77 -1.49 -1.10
N GLY A 154 16.61 -0.84 0.05
CA GLY A 154 17.57 0.15 0.50
C GLY A 154 18.87 -0.53 0.93
N SER A 155 20.01 0.08 0.65
CA SER A 155 21.26 -0.30 1.31
C SER A 155 21.17 0.05 2.80
N GLU A 156 21.53 -0.88 3.66
CA GLU A 156 21.74 -0.64 5.09
C GLU A 156 22.83 0.43 5.31
#